data_cdb783045cce5e14937e4d4a7bd76fe7
#
_entry.id   cdb783045cce5e14937e4d4a7bd76fe7
#
_cell.length_a   1.000
_cell.length_b   1.000
_cell.length_c   1.000
_cell.angle_alpha   90.00
_cell.angle_beta   90.00
_cell.angle_gamma   90.00
#
_symmetry.space_group_name_H-M   'P 1'
#
loop_
_entity.id
_entity.type
_entity.pdbx_description
1 polymer ?
#
loop_
_entity_poly.entity_id
_entity_poly.type
_entity_poly.pdbx_seq_one_letter_code
_entity_poly.pdbx_strand_id
1 'polypeptide(L)'
;MRKTRIIASAGLAGAALMGACTNFLNSDKAVQNPNNPTTATTAQLFVGVQANIFGEQEGPVAMIICEWMQQCAGVNGRFVDQQGVYSISAGSFDGSFQSIYTGGGLLQIKQVEKQADAAGDKVTKGMAEVLEAMNMMFGADIWGDLPYSEAAGTNTTPKFDPQMTVYGNLLTLLTNAIADLKGAGGPNPADDLIYGGSTTKWIEAAHTLRARIYLHRVEKLGNGEYTNALAEAQLGISKPADDFKSAHNGATSERNMWAQFQTSSFGNDLVAGSILVDLMTAQGDPRLPDYFGLNPKKTYGGYNVTTQATAVADISPILGSGRTDDDAFSQPIITYDENQLILAEASFKLTGAAAAAPFLNTVRAEYGKAAIATPTLADIMNEKYIALFQNIETWNDYKRTCLPVMHPARSKAVIPGRLFYGQTEEQTNPNTPSSDQQNLFTVRNANDPAACPP
;
A
#
# COMPACT_ATOMS: atom_id res chain seq x y z
N MET A 1 -27.84 -72.21 24.87
CA MET A 1 -28.27 -71.38 23.71
C MET A 1 -28.49 -69.87 24.00
N ARG A 2 -28.70 -69.43 25.26
CA ARG A 2 -28.89 -67.96 25.55
C ARG A 2 -27.63 -67.09 25.53
N LYS A 3 -26.47 -67.65 25.88
CA LYS A 3 -25.19 -66.85 25.93
C LYS A 3 -24.57 -66.51 24.55
N THR A 4 -24.81 -67.35 23.53
CA THR A 4 -24.29 -67.15 22.19
C THR A 4 -25.06 -66.06 21.41
N ARG A 5 -26.35 -65.85 21.72
CA ARG A 5 -27.17 -64.83 21.09
C ARG A 5 -26.83 -63.41 21.57
N ILE A 6 -26.39 -63.27 22.83
CA ILE A 6 -25.99 -61.95 23.41
C ILE A 6 -24.65 -61.45 22.81
N ILE A 7 -23.70 -62.37 22.57
CA ILE A 7 -22.40 -62.00 21.98
C ILE A 7 -22.53 -61.59 20.51
N ALA A 8 -23.43 -62.26 19.75
CA ALA A 8 -23.69 -61.87 18.36
C ALA A 8 -24.38 -60.49 18.23
N SER A 9 -25.30 -60.17 19.16
CA SER A 9 -25.98 -58.87 19.17
C SER A 9 -25.05 -57.70 19.59
N ALA A 10 -24.09 -57.92 20.50
CA ALA A 10 -23.12 -56.95 20.91
C ALA A 10 -22.08 -56.68 19.79
N GLY A 11 -21.70 -57.71 19.01
CA GLY A 11 -20.77 -57.55 17.87
C GLY A 11 -21.38 -56.77 16.72
N LEU A 12 -22.69 -56.96 16.41
CA LEU A 12 -23.36 -56.18 15.37
C LEU A 12 -23.56 -54.71 15.78
N ALA A 13 -23.84 -54.41 17.03
CA ALA A 13 -23.98 -53.03 17.53
C ALA A 13 -22.63 -52.29 17.52
N GLY A 14 -21.50 -52.95 17.83
CA GLY A 14 -20.17 -52.38 17.75
C GLY A 14 -19.73 -52.08 16.32
N ALA A 15 -20.06 -52.94 15.35
CA ALA A 15 -19.73 -52.73 13.95
C ALA A 15 -20.56 -51.57 13.31
N ALA A 16 -21.81 -51.39 13.75
CA ALA A 16 -22.66 -50.29 13.29
C ALA A 16 -22.20 -48.91 13.82
N LEU A 17 -21.63 -48.86 15.04
CA LEU A 17 -21.07 -47.63 15.63
C LEU A 17 -19.74 -47.19 14.96
N MET A 18 -18.91 -48.13 14.50
CA MET A 18 -17.66 -47.79 13.79
C MET A 18 -17.91 -47.31 12.34
N GLY A 19 -18.98 -47.77 11.68
CA GLY A 19 -19.38 -47.31 10.36
C GLY A 19 -19.98 -45.88 10.36
N ALA A 20 -20.60 -45.47 11.46
CA ALA A 20 -21.18 -44.12 11.58
C ALA A 20 -20.11 -43.03 11.77
N CYS A 21 -18.96 -43.35 12.39
CA CYS A 21 -17.86 -42.40 12.59
C CYS A 21 -17.07 -42.12 11.31
N THR A 22 -16.95 -43.11 10.40
CA THR A 22 -16.19 -42.93 9.14
C THR A 22 -16.92 -42.02 8.15
N ASN A 23 -18.24 -42.03 8.11
CA ASN A 23 -19.02 -41.13 7.26
C ASN A 23 -19.08 -39.68 7.79
N PHE A 24 -18.95 -39.51 9.12
CA PHE A 24 -18.87 -38.16 9.70
C PHE A 24 -17.53 -37.47 9.42
N LEU A 25 -16.44 -38.24 9.45
CA LEU A 25 -15.09 -37.71 9.20
C LEU A 25 -14.77 -37.53 7.70
N ASN A 26 -15.51 -38.25 6.82
CA ASN A 26 -15.34 -38.19 5.36
C ASN A 26 -16.51 -37.50 4.63
N SER A 27 -17.37 -36.78 5.35
CA SER A 27 -18.40 -35.98 4.68
C SER A 27 -17.74 -34.77 4.02
N ASP A 28 -18.20 -34.40 2.83
CA ASP A 28 -17.74 -33.19 2.12
C ASP A 28 -17.80 -31.96 3.02
N LYS A 29 -18.71 -31.93 4.01
CA LYS A 29 -18.81 -30.85 5.00
C LYS A 29 -17.75 -30.89 6.10
N ALA A 30 -17.18 -32.05 6.42
CA ALA A 30 -16.09 -32.14 7.41
C ALA A 30 -14.73 -31.84 6.83
N VAL A 31 -14.57 -31.92 5.50
CA VAL A 31 -13.34 -31.62 4.76
C VAL A 31 -13.33 -30.14 4.30
N GLN A 32 -14.50 -29.50 4.22
CA GLN A 32 -14.59 -28.07 3.90
C GLN A 32 -14.43 -27.24 5.18
N ASN A 33 -13.29 -26.57 5.32
CA ASN A 33 -13.13 -25.52 6.32
C ASN A 33 -14.04 -24.34 5.92
N PRO A 34 -15.09 -24.00 6.69
CA PRO A 34 -15.99 -22.90 6.34
C PRO A 34 -15.29 -21.54 6.31
N ASN A 35 -14.12 -21.43 6.95
CA ASN A 35 -13.28 -20.23 6.94
C ASN A 35 -12.25 -20.23 5.78
N ASN A 36 -12.21 -21.30 4.98
CA ASN A 36 -11.38 -21.40 3.79
C ASN A 36 -12.15 -22.15 2.70
N PRO A 37 -13.18 -21.54 2.10
CA PRO A 37 -14.02 -22.19 1.10
C PRO A 37 -13.18 -22.55 -0.12
N THR A 38 -13.19 -23.82 -0.50
CA THR A 38 -12.51 -24.32 -1.71
C THR A 38 -13.17 -23.87 -3.02
N THR A 39 -14.30 -23.16 -2.93
CA THR A 39 -15.14 -22.72 -4.05
C THR A 39 -15.64 -21.29 -3.86
N ALA A 40 -14.74 -20.34 -3.65
CA ALA A 40 -15.14 -18.92 -3.65
C ALA A 40 -15.49 -18.48 -5.09
N THR A 41 -16.56 -17.71 -5.24
CA THR A 41 -16.94 -17.10 -6.51
C THR A 41 -15.96 -16.00 -6.89
N THR A 42 -15.89 -15.65 -8.18
CA THR A 42 -15.09 -14.52 -8.67
C THR A 42 -15.40 -13.23 -7.91
N ALA A 43 -16.67 -12.94 -7.67
CA ALA A 43 -17.14 -11.77 -6.90
C ALA A 43 -16.59 -11.75 -5.47
N GLN A 44 -16.69 -12.87 -4.74
CA GLN A 44 -16.17 -12.97 -3.37
C GLN A 44 -14.65 -12.78 -3.32
N LEU A 45 -13.93 -13.40 -4.25
CA LEU A 45 -12.48 -13.23 -4.35
C LEU A 45 -12.11 -11.78 -4.69
N PHE A 46 -12.84 -11.17 -5.64
CA PHE A 46 -12.56 -9.80 -6.08
C PHE A 46 -12.77 -8.77 -4.96
N VAL A 47 -13.82 -8.90 -4.16
CA VAL A 47 -14.03 -8.09 -2.95
C VAL A 47 -12.89 -8.31 -1.95
N GLY A 48 -12.50 -9.57 -1.71
CA GLY A 48 -11.40 -9.89 -0.79
C GLY A 48 -10.05 -9.33 -1.24
N VAL A 49 -9.77 -9.33 -2.54
CA VAL A 49 -8.57 -8.71 -3.13
C VAL A 49 -8.55 -7.19 -2.88
N GLN A 50 -9.65 -6.50 -3.14
CA GLN A 50 -9.74 -5.06 -2.89
C GLN A 50 -9.52 -4.73 -1.41
N ALA A 51 -10.14 -5.49 -0.51
CA ALA A 51 -9.95 -5.31 0.94
C ALA A 51 -8.49 -5.53 1.38
N ASN A 52 -7.77 -6.50 0.78
CA ASN A 52 -6.35 -6.71 1.05
C ASN A 52 -5.50 -5.51 0.60
N ILE A 53 -5.76 -4.98 -0.61
CA ILE A 53 -5.08 -3.77 -1.10
C ILE A 53 -5.30 -2.58 -0.14
N PHE A 54 -6.51 -2.38 0.38
CA PHE A 54 -6.75 -1.33 1.38
C PHE A 54 -5.90 -1.56 2.64
N GLY A 55 -5.83 -2.81 3.13
CA GLY A 55 -5.00 -3.17 4.28
C GLY A 55 -3.51 -2.94 4.07
N GLU A 56 -2.98 -3.16 2.86
CA GLU A 56 -1.59 -2.87 2.50
C GLU A 56 -1.30 -1.37 2.50
N GLN A 57 -2.23 -0.57 1.95
CA GLN A 57 -2.05 0.87 1.78
C GLN A 57 -2.28 1.69 3.06
N GLU A 58 -2.98 1.13 4.05
CA GLU A 58 -3.34 1.83 5.30
C GLU A 58 -2.76 1.19 6.56
N GLY A 59 -2.25 -0.03 6.44
CA GLY A 59 -1.86 -0.86 7.57
C GLY A 59 -0.49 -0.54 8.16
N PRO A 60 0.14 -1.52 8.84
CA PRO A 60 1.39 -1.33 9.58
C PRO A 60 2.54 -0.76 8.76
N VAL A 61 2.63 -1.10 7.45
CA VAL A 61 3.66 -0.55 6.56
C VAL A 61 3.41 0.93 6.27
N ALA A 62 2.17 1.35 6.05
CA ALA A 62 1.86 2.77 5.86
C ALA A 62 2.17 3.58 7.14
N MET A 63 1.92 3.02 8.31
CA MET A 63 2.22 3.68 9.60
C MET A 63 3.72 3.89 9.79
N ILE A 64 4.56 2.86 9.56
CA ILE A 64 6.02 3.02 9.70
C ILE A 64 6.59 3.97 8.65
N ILE A 65 6.05 3.98 7.43
CA ILE A 65 6.46 4.93 6.41
C ILE A 65 6.07 6.36 6.79
N CYS A 66 4.86 6.58 7.32
CA CYS A 66 4.46 7.89 7.85
C CYS A 66 5.47 8.40 8.89
N GLU A 67 5.99 7.52 9.79
CA GLU A 67 7.04 7.85 10.74
C GLU A 67 8.37 8.16 10.06
N TRP A 68 8.83 7.30 9.16
CA TRP A 68 10.13 7.47 8.51
C TRP A 68 10.16 8.69 7.60
N MET A 69 9.03 9.01 7.01
CA MET A 69 8.83 10.24 6.24
C MET A 69 8.49 11.45 7.10
N GLN A 70 8.49 11.31 8.42
CA GLN A 70 8.28 12.39 9.39
C GLN A 70 7.00 13.20 9.17
N GLN A 71 6.01 12.59 8.49
CA GLN A 71 4.63 13.07 8.47
C GLN A 71 3.96 12.79 9.81
N CYS A 72 4.33 11.66 10.42
CA CYS A 72 3.96 11.21 11.75
C CYS A 72 5.24 11.07 12.60
N ALA A 73 5.06 10.91 13.91
CA ALA A 73 6.15 10.67 14.84
C ALA A 73 5.73 9.71 15.96
N GLY A 74 6.54 8.69 16.22
CA GLY A 74 6.37 7.78 17.34
C GLY A 74 6.88 8.42 18.65
N VAL A 75 6.02 8.47 19.68
CA VAL A 75 6.36 9.04 20.98
C VAL A 75 6.25 8.05 22.12
N ASN A 76 5.62 6.90 21.90
CA ASN A 76 5.47 5.82 22.87
C ASN A 76 5.58 4.44 22.23
N GLY A 77 5.79 3.43 23.09
CA GLY A 77 5.74 2.02 22.72
C GLY A 77 6.69 1.66 21.57
N ARG A 78 6.23 0.76 20.70
CA ARG A 78 7.01 0.29 19.54
C ARG A 78 7.36 1.39 18.54
N PHE A 79 6.56 2.45 18.47
CA PHE A 79 6.77 3.53 17.51
C PHE A 79 8.02 4.34 17.81
N VAL A 80 8.37 4.55 19.09
CA VAL A 80 9.64 5.19 19.49
C VAL A 80 10.84 4.43 18.96
N ASP A 81 10.84 3.09 19.11
CA ASP A 81 11.97 2.25 18.69
C ASP A 81 12.00 2.11 17.16
N GLN A 82 10.86 1.90 16.51
CA GLN A 82 10.77 1.75 15.06
C GLN A 82 11.26 3.01 14.34
N GLN A 83 10.84 4.20 14.75
CA GLN A 83 11.28 5.45 14.15
C GLN A 83 12.60 5.95 14.74
N GLY A 84 12.69 6.02 16.07
CA GLY A 84 13.79 6.69 16.75
C GLY A 84 15.15 6.01 16.61
N VAL A 85 15.16 4.69 16.41
CA VAL A 85 16.40 3.91 16.18
C VAL A 85 16.27 2.95 15.00
N TYR A 86 15.16 2.96 14.28
CA TYR A 86 14.84 2.05 13.19
C TYR A 86 15.00 0.57 13.61
N SER A 87 14.57 0.25 14.83
CA SER A 87 14.69 -1.08 15.44
C SER A 87 13.58 -2.00 14.95
N ILE A 88 13.74 -2.53 13.76
CA ILE A 88 12.83 -3.52 13.17
C ILE A 88 13.59 -4.81 12.87
N SER A 89 12.86 -5.90 12.74
CA SER A 89 13.38 -7.23 12.40
C SER A 89 12.52 -7.86 11.29
N ALA A 90 12.95 -9.01 10.78
CA ALA A 90 12.17 -9.82 9.83
C ALA A 90 10.75 -10.16 10.36
N GLY A 91 10.60 -10.34 11.67
CA GLY A 91 9.28 -10.58 12.30
C GLY A 91 8.38 -9.36 12.40
N SER A 92 8.93 -8.13 12.30
CA SER A 92 8.15 -6.91 12.52
C SER A 92 7.04 -6.69 11.48
N PHE A 93 7.28 -7.10 10.24
CA PHE A 93 6.37 -6.93 9.11
C PHE A 93 6.13 -8.25 8.35
N ASP A 94 6.32 -9.40 9.02
CA ASP A 94 6.14 -10.72 8.43
C ASP A 94 4.73 -10.91 7.84
N GLY A 95 3.69 -10.54 8.59
CA GLY A 95 2.31 -10.59 8.10
C GLY A 95 2.06 -9.67 6.89
N SER A 96 2.69 -8.50 6.85
CA SER A 96 2.58 -7.58 5.70
C SER A 96 3.32 -8.11 4.46
N PHE A 97 4.43 -8.84 4.63
CA PHE A 97 5.09 -9.52 3.52
C PHE A 97 4.23 -10.68 2.99
N GLN A 98 3.64 -11.47 3.90
CA GLN A 98 2.76 -12.58 3.52
C GLN A 98 1.48 -12.11 2.81
N SER A 99 0.91 -10.96 3.19
CA SER A 99 -0.32 -10.43 2.58
C SER A 99 -0.19 -10.16 1.08
N ILE A 100 1.03 -9.90 0.58
CA ILE A 100 1.29 -9.76 -0.87
C ILE A 100 0.92 -11.03 -1.62
N TYR A 101 1.00 -12.21 -0.99
CA TYR A 101 0.80 -13.51 -1.63
C TYR A 101 -0.51 -14.17 -1.26
N THR A 102 -0.98 -13.99 -0.02
CA THR A 102 -2.14 -14.70 0.55
C THR A 102 -3.17 -13.73 1.14
N GLY A 103 -4.34 -14.24 1.53
CA GLY A 103 -5.36 -13.42 2.20
C GLY A 103 -6.02 -12.34 1.33
N GLY A 104 -5.94 -12.45 0.03
CA GLY A 104 -6.38 -11.46 -0.96
C GLY A 104 -5.23 -10.97 -1.85
N GLY A 105 -3.99 -11.42 -1.59
CA GLY A 105 -2.81 -11.12 -2.41
C GLY A 105 -2.73 -11.93 -3.71
N LEU A 106 -1.53 -12.07 -4.24
CA LEU A 106 -1.26 -12.59 -5.59
C LEU A 106 -1.98 -13.91 -5.93
N LEU A 107 -2.07 -14.86 -4.97
CA LEU A 107 -2.75 -16.13 -5.20
C LEU A 107 -4.25 -15.95 -5.50
N GLN A 108 -4.94 -15.10 -4.74
CA GLN A 108 -6.36 -14.83 -4.94
C GLN A 108 -6.58 -13.95 -6.18
N ILE A 109 -5.71 -12.99 -6.44
CA ILE A 109 -5.74 -12.17 -7.67
C ILE A 109 -5.66 -13.06 -8.91
N LYS A 110 -4.69 -13.97 -8.96
CA LYS A 110 -4.54 -14.94 -10.08
C LYS A 110 -5.75 -15.86 -10.22
N GLN A 111 -6.43 -16.17 -9.12
CA GLN A 111 -7.66 -16.95 -9.16
C GLN A 111 -8.82 -16.13 -9.76
N VAL A 112 -8.95 -14.84 -9.43
CA VAL A 112 -9.92 -13.93 -10.07
C VAL A 112 -9.68 -13.84 -11.56
N GLU A 113 -8.44 -13.56 -11.97
CA GLU A 113 -8.07 -13.47 -13.38
C GLU A 113 -8.42 -14.74 -14.16
N LYS A 114 -8.07 -15.91 -13.61
CA LYS A 114 -8.35 -17.21 -14.22
C LYS A 114 -9.85 -17.48 -14.35
N GLN A 115 -10.64 -17.17 -13.31
CA GLN A 115 -12.08 -17.39 -13.35
C GLN A 115 -12.77 -16.41 -14.30
N ALA A 116 -12.36 -15.16 -14.32
CA ALA A 116 -12.87 -14.13 -15.22
C ALA A 116 -12.54 -14.46 -16.70
N ASP A 117 -11.31 -14.89 -16.98
CA ASP A 117 -10.90 -15.29 -18.32
C ASP A 117 -11.69 -16.51 -18.83
N ALA A 118 -11.90 -17.52 -17.97
CA ALA A 118 -12.72 -18.69 -18.29
C ALA A 118 -14.19 -18.35 -18.56
N ALA A 119 -14.71 -17.28 -17.94
CA ALA A 119 -16.06 -16.77 -18.16
C ALA A 119 -16.15 -15.80 -19.35
N GLY A 120 -15.04 -15.42 -19.97
CA GLY A 120 -14.99 -14.40 -21.02
C GLY A 120 -15.20 -12.97 -20.48
N ASP A 121 -15.08 -12.78 -19.17
CA ASP A 121 -15.24 -11.48 -18.49
C ASP A 121 -13.91 -10.72 -18.51
N LYS A 122 -13.68 -9.98 -19.58
CA LYS A 122 -12.46 -9.21 -19.80
C LYS A 122 -12.31 -8.04 -18.83
N VAL A 123 -13.41 -7.40 -18.48
CA VAL A 123 -13.41 -6.22 -17.61
C VAL A 123 -13.01 -6.60 -16.19
N THR A 124 -13.61 -7.66 -15.60
CA THR A 124 -13.21 -8.12 -14.26
C THR A 124 -11.75 -8.59 -14.25
N LYS A 125 -11.30 -9.27 -15.32
CA LYS A 125 -9.89 -9.65 -15.47
C LYS A 125 -8.98 -8.42 -15.48
N GLY A 126 -9.28 -7.41 -16.30
CA GLY A 126 -8.48 -6.18 -16.36
C GLY A 126 -8.43 -5.41 -15.04
N MET A 127 -9.54 -5.38 -14.27
CA MET A 127 -9.54 -4.82 -12.91
C MET A 127 -8.61 -5.60 -11.97
N ALA A 128 -8.64 -6.94 -12.02
CA ALA A 128 -7.77 -7.79 -11.23
C ALA A 128 -6.28 -7.60 -11.60
N GLU A 129 -5.96 -7.45 -12.89
CA GLU A 129 -4.61 -7.14 -13.37
C GLU A 129 -4.09 -5.78 -12.85
N VAL A 130 -4.96 -4.76 -12.73
CA VAL A 130 -4.58 -3.48 -12.09
C VAL A 130 -4.28 -3.70 -10.60
N LEU A 131 -5.11 -4.46 -9.90
CA LEU A 131 -4.88 -4.78 -8.48
C LEU A 131 -3.63 -5.63 -8.28
N GLU A 132 -3.31 -6.57 -9.21
CA GLU A 132 -2.04 -7.29 -9.21
C GLU A 132 -0.86 -6.35 -9.33
N ALA A 133 -0.94 -5.40 -10.25
CA ALA A 133 0.13 -4.42 -10.42
C ALA A 133 0.33 -3.58 -9.15
N MET A 134 -0.73 -3.16 -8.48
CA MET A 134 -0.64 -2.44 -7.20
C MET A 134 -0.01 -3.29 -6.09
N ASN A 135 -0.48 -4.53 -5.93
CA ASN A 135 0.00 -5.47 -4.92
C ASN A 135 1.50 -5.78 -5.09
N MET A 136 1.93 -6.10 -6.32
CA MET A 136 3.32 -6.46 -6.58
C MET A 136 4.24 -5.24 -6.62
N MET A 137 3.73 -4.06 -7.02
CA MET A 137 4.47 -2.80 -6.90
C MET A 137 4.72 -2.46 -5.42
N PHE A 138 3.69 -2.56 -4.57
CA PHE A 138 3.85 -2.40 -3.11
C PHE A 138 4.98 -3.30 -2.58
N GLY A 139 4.97 -4.58 -2.95
CA GLY A 139 6.04 -5.51 -2.58
C GLY A 139 7.42 -5.05 -3.07
N ALA A 140 7.53 -4.69 -4.35
CA ALA A 140 8.79 -4.27 -4.96
C ALA A 140 9.31 -2.95 -4.36
N ASP A 141 8.44 -2.01 -4.04
CA ASP A 141 8.79 -0.71 -3.45
C ASP A 141 9.35 -0.86 -2.03
N ILE A 142 8.78 -1.77 -1.26
CA ILE A 142 9.10 -1.95 0.17
C ILE A 142 10.28 -2.88 0.37
N TRP A 143 10.34 -4.01 -0.34
CA TRP A 143 11.34 -5.06 -0.13
C TRP A 143 12.38 -5.17 -1.24
N GLY A 144 12.13 -4.61 -2.42
CA GLY A 144 13.02 -4.71 -3.58
C GLY A 144 12.75 -5.97 -4.42
N ASP A 145 13.75 -6.84 -4.55
CA ASP A 145 13.59 -8.12 -5.23
C ASP A 145 12.56 -8.98 -4.49
N LEU A 146 11.69 -9.70 -5.20
CA LEU A 146 10.67 -10.53 -4.56
C LEU A 146 10.21 -11.69 -5.47
N PRO A 147 9.69 -12.79 -4.90
CA PRO A 147 9.06 -13.84 -5.68
C PRO A 147 7.85 -13.31 -6.45
N TYR A 148 7.89 -13.38 -7.78
CA TYR A 148 6.75 -12.98 -8.61
C TYR A 148 6.46 -13.96 -9.73
N SER A 149 7.41 -14.19 -10.64
CA SER A 149 7.16 -15.00 -11.82
C SER A 149 6.84 -16.47 -11.51
N GLU A 150 7.31 -16.99 -10.39
CA GLU A 150 7.09 -18.37 -9.93
C GLU A 150 6.14 -18.48 -8.73
N ALA A 151 5.73 -17.34 -8.11
CA ALA A 151 5.08 -17.35 -6.79
C ALA A 151 3.66 -17.90 -6.76
N ALA A 152 2.87 -17.75 -7.84
CA ALA A 152 1.50 -18.25 -7.91
C ALA A 152 1.38 -19.65 -8.53
N GLY A 153 2.51 -20.35 -8.70
CA GLY A 153 2.58 -21.69 -9.25
C GLY A 153 2.59 -22.79 -8.19
N THR A 154 3.11 -23.95 -8.59
CA THR A 154 3.30 -25.11 -7.70
C THR A 154 4.66 -25.13 -7.00
N ASN A 155 5.54 -24.17 -7.31
CA ASN A 155 6.85 -24.04 -6.68
C ASN A 155 6.69 -23.50 -5.26
N THR A 156 7.11 -24.27 -4.26
CA THR A 156 7.03 -23.88 -2.83
C THR A 156 8.24 -23.07 -2.37
N THR A 157 9.28 -22.96 -3.20
CA THR A 157 10.50 -22.18 -2.95
C THR A 157 10.83 -21.32 -4.18
N PRO A 158 9.96 -20.36 -4.54
CA PRO A 158 10.14 -19.55 -5.72
C PRO A 158 11.41 -18.69 -5.63
N LYS A 159 12.01 -18.40 -6.79
CA LYS A 159 13.13 -17.48 -6.88
C LYS A 159 12.66 -16.04 -6.71
N PHE A 160 13.57 -15.20 -6.23
CA PHE A 160 13.37 -13.77 -6.19
C PHE A 160 13.66 -13.17 -7.57
N ASP A 161 12.67 -12.54 -8.17
CA ASP A 161 12.83 -11.74 -9.37
C ASP A 161 13.47 -10.40 -9.01
N PRO A 162 14.44 -9.92 -9.81
CA PRO A 162 15.00 -8.58 -9.60
C PRO A 162 13.93 -7.50 -9.66
N GLN A 163 13.95 -6.53 -8.75
CA GLN A 163 12.98 -5.44 -8.66
C GLN A 163 12.69 -4.75 -9.99
N MET A 164 13.75 -4.48 -10.77
CA MET A 164 13.60 -3.82 -12.07
C MET A 164 12.90 -4.72 -13.10
N THR A 165 13.02 -6.04 -12.98
CA THR A 165 12.28 -7.02 -13.80
C THR A 165 10.82 -7.04 -13.38
N VAL A 166 10.54 -7.00 -12.08
CA VAL A 166 9.17 -6.90 -11.56
C VAL A 166 8.48 -5.67 -12.14
N TYR A 167 9.06 -4.47 -12.03
CA TYR A 167 8.48 -3.26 -12.62
C TYR A 167 8.24 -3.37 -14.14
N GLY A 168 9.16 -3.99 -14.88
CA GLY A 168 9.00 -4.23 -16.31
C GLY A 168 7.79 -5.14 -16.61
N ASN A 169 7.61 -6.19 -15.82
CA ASN A 169 6.47 -7.09 -15.93
C ASN A 169 5.16 -6.40 -15.59
N LEU A 170 5.15 -5.54 -14.54
CA LEU A 170 3.96 -4.77 -14.15
C LEU A 170 3.54 -3.76 -15.22
N LEU A 171 4.47 -3.10 -15.89
CA LEU A 171 4.17 -2.22 -17.03
C LEU A 171 3.52 -2.98 -18.18
N THR A 172 3.97 -4.21 -18.44
CA THR A 172 3.37 -5.11 -19.45
C THR A 172 1.97 -5.55 -19.01
N LEU A 173 1.82 -5.94 -17.74
CA LEU A 173 0.54 -6.34 -17.16
C LEU A 173 -0.49 -5.21 -17.26
N LEU A 174 -0.13 -3.98 -16.88
CA LEU A 174 -1.02 -2.82 -16.99
C LEU A 174 -1.39 -2.47 -18.43
N THR A 175 -0.51 -2.76 -19.40
CA THR A 175 -0.87 -2.63 -20.84
C THR A 175 -1.98 -3.60 -21.20
N ASN A 176 -1.90 -4.85 -20.72
CA ASN A 176 -2.94 -5.86 -20.94
C ASN A 176 -4.24 -5.49 -20.20
N ALA A 177 -4.13 -5.04 -18.95
CA ALA A 177 -5.25 -4.58 -18.15
C ALA A 177 -6.05 -3.47 -18.86
N ILE A 178 -5.37 -2.45 -19.38
CA ILE A 178 -6.01 -1.36 -20.15
C ILE A 178 -6.71 -1.89 -21.43
N ALA A 179 -6.18 -2.92 -22.05
CA ALA A 179 -6.82 -3.55 -23.21
C ALA A 179 -8.05 -4.37 -22.78
N ASP A 180 -7.93 -5.19 -21.73
CA ASP A 180 -9.02 -6.01 -21.20
C ASP A 180 -10.17 -5.17 -20.61
N LEU A 181 -9.88 -4.02 -19.98
CA LEU A 181 -10.88 -3.05 -19.49
C LEU A 181 -11.75 -2.43 -20.58
N LYS A 182 -11.32 -2.51 -21.84
CA LYS A 182 -12.12 -2.08 -23.03
C LYS A 182 -12.97 -3.21 -23.59
N GLY A 183 -12.88 -4.40 -23.03
CA GLY A 183 -13.61 -5.60 -23.47
C GLY A 183 -15.03 -5.69 -22.94
N ALA A 184 -15.57 -6.91 -23.00
CA ALA A 184 -16.90 -7.23 -22.49
C ALA A 184 -16.84 -7.79 -21.07
N GLY A 185 -17.99 -7.73 -20.37
CA GLY A 185 -18.18 -8.22 -19.00
C GLY A 185 -18.11 -7.10 -17.97
N GLY A 186 -17.76 -7.45 -16.78
CA GLY A 186 -17.60 -6.58 -15.63
C GLY A 186 -18.27 -7.17 -14.38
N PRO A 187 -17.76 -6.84 -13.19
CA PRO A 187 -18.38 -7.25 -11.94
C PRO A 187 -19.75 -6.56 -11.76
N ASN A 188 -20.56 -7.11 -10.85
CA ASN A 188 -21.68 -6.31 -10.34
C ASN A 188 -21.08 -5.01 -9.73
N PRO A 189 -21.66 -3.84 -10.02
CA PRO A 189 -21.18 -2.57 -9.47
C PRO A 189 -20.99 -2.55 -7.94
N ALA A 190 -21.80 -3.33 -7.20
CA ALA A 190 -21.65 -3.46 -5.76
C ALA A 190 -20.41 -4.27 -5.32
N ASP A 191 -19.82 -5.06 -6.21
CA ASP A 191 -18.63 -5.87 -5.95
C ASP A 191 -17.33 -5.12 -6.31
N ASP A 192 -17.42 -4.02 -7.07
CA ASP A 192 -16.32 -3.06 -7.27
C ASP A 192 -16.43 -1.93 -6.25
N LEU A 193 -15.74 -2.11 -5.13
CA LEU A 193 -15.77 -1.19 -3.99
C LEU A 193 -15.11 0.16 -4.29
N ILE A 194 -14.37 0.27 -5.40
CA ILE A 194 -13.55 1.43 -5.73
C ILE A 194 -14.26 2.36 -6.70
N TYR A 195 -14.71 1.83 -7.82
CA TYR A 195 -15.27 2.64 -8.90
C TYR A 195 -16.68 2.23 -9.36
N GLY A 196 -17.30 1.24 -8.68
CA GLY A 196 -18.65 0.79 -9.00
C GLY A 196 -18.81 0.29 -10.44
N GLY A 197 -17.78 -0.36 -10.99
CA GLY A 197 -17.78 -0.91 -12.35
C GLY A 197 -17.36 0.08 -13.45
N SER A 198 -16.88 1.28 -13.12
CA SER A 198 -16.45 2.27 -14.11
C SER A 198 -15.11 1.94 -14.75
N THR A 199 -15.13 1.32 -15.94
CA THR A 199 -13.90 0.96 -16.68
C THR A 199 -13.05 2.17 -17.06
N THR A 200 -13.67 3.34 -17.33
CA THR A 200 -12.94 4.57 -17.64
C THR A 200 -12.05 4.99 -16.45
N LYS A 201 -12.59 4.98 -15.24
CA LYS A 201 -11.82 5.34 -14.04
C LYS A 201 -10.70 4.33 -13.76
N TRP A 202 -10.95 3.03 -13.96
CA TRP A 202 -9.93 1.98 -13.86
C TRP A 202 -8.80 2.17 -14.89
N ILE A 203 -9.13 2.57 -16.12
CA ILE A 203 -8.12 2.87 -17.16
C ILE A 203 -7.28 4.09 -16.77
N GLU A 204 -7.91 5.17 -16.30
CA GLU A 204 -7.18 6.36 -15.81
C GLU A 204 -6.26 6.03 -14.63
N ALA A 205 -6.75 5.26 -13.65
CA ALA A 205 -5.94 4.80 -12.53
C ALA A 205 -4.75 3.92 -12.98
N ALA A 206 -4.98 3.02 -13.95
CA ALA A 206 -3.91 2.20 -14.53
C ALA A 206 -2.83 3.04 -15.22
N HIS A 207 -3.20 4.12 -15.92
CA HIS A 207 -2.25 5.03 -16.52
C HIS A 207 -1.45 5.83 -15.45
N THR A 208 -2.10 6.33 -14.40
CA THR A 208 -1.39 6.99 -13.28
C THR A 208 -0.43 6.02 -12.60
N LEU A 209 -0.85 4.77 -12.38
CA LEU A 209 0.02 3.72 -11.81
C LEU A 209 1.22 3.41 -12.70
N ARG A 210 1.06 3.36 -14.03
CA ARG A 210 2.18 3.24 -14.98
C ARG A 210 3.13 4.41 -14.87
N ALA A 211 2.62 5.64 -14.79
CA ALA A 211 3.42 6.83 -14.61
C ALA A 211 4.24 6.79 -13.32
N ARG A 212 3.65 6.32 -12.20
CA ARG A 212 4.32 6.08 -10.92
C ARG A 212 5.45 5.06 -11.07
N ILE A 213 5.21 3.91 -11.72
CA ILE A 213 6.26 2.89 -11.95
C ILE A 213 7.41 3.46 -12.79
N TYR A 214 7.13 4.28 -13.82
CA TYR A 214 8.18 4.93 -14.58
C TYR A 214 9.03 5.86 -13.70
N LEU A 215 8.43 6.65 -12.80
CA LEU A 215 9.18 7.46 -11.85
C LEU A 215 10.06 6.61 -10.91
N HIS A 216 9.56 5.45 -10.43
CA HIS A 216 10.36 4.55 -9.58
C HIS A 216 11.61 3.99 -10.28
N ARG A 217 11.70 4.09 -11.60
CA ARG A 217 12.80 3.57 -12.40
C ARG A 217 13.85 4.62 -12.80
N VAL A 218 13.56 5.92 -12.57
CA VAL A 218 14.40 7.02 -13.10
C VAL A 218 15.83 6.99 -12.60
N GLU A 219 16.05 6.68 -11.31
CA GLU A 219 17.39 6.66 -10.72
C GLU A 219 18.26 5.54 -11.31
N LYS A 220 17.65 4.46 -11.77
CA LYS A 220 18.34 3.33 -12.37
C LYS A 220 18.47 3.43 -13.89
N LEU A 221 17.43 3.90 -14.58
CA LEU A 221 17.34 3.89 -16.05
C LEU A 221 17.49 5.27 -16.69
N GLY A 222 17.49 6.34 -15.87
CA GLY A 222 17.75 7.68 -16.33
C GLY A 222 16.55 8.45 -16.88
N ASN A 223 16.81 9.63 -17.42
CA ASN A 223 15.81 10.65 -17.77
C ASN A 223 14.78 10.22 -18.83
N GLY A 224 15.04 9.17 -19.62
CA GLY A 224 14.04 8.64 -20.54
C GLY A 224 12.75 8.17 -19.87
N GLU A 225 12.83 7.74 -18.61
CA GLU A 225 11.68 7.34 -17.83
C GLU A 225 10.74 8.50 -17.49
N TYR A 226 11.23 9.74 -17.37
CA TYR A 226 10.38 10.93 -17.23
C TYR A 226 9.53 11.19 -18.48
N THR A 227 10.03 10.87 -19.68
CA THR A 227 9.24 10.98 -20.93
C THR A 227 8.08 9.99 -20.89
N ASN A 228 8.34 8.74 -20.45
CA ASN A 228 7.33 7.72 -20.31
C ASN A 228 6.31 8.08 -19.22
N ALA A 229 6.77 8.55 -18.06
CA ALA A 229 5.91 8.98 -16.96
C ALA A 229 4.98 10.13 -17.38
N LEU A 230 5.51 11.13 -18.12
CA LEU A 230 4.74 12.25 -18.65
C LEU A 230 3.63 11.76 -19.59
N ALA A 231 3.97 10.87 -20.53
CA ALA A 231 3.03 10.36 -21.50
C ALA A 231 1.88 9.57 -20.83
N GLU A 232 2.20 8.75 -19.84
CA GLU A 232 1.19 7.98 -19.10
C GLU A 232 0.32 8.88 -18.21
N ALA A 233 0.92 9.82 -17.47
CA ALA A 233 0.19 10.74 -16.59
C ALA A 233 -0.78 11.66 -17.38
N GLN A 234 -0.50 11.96 -18.64
CA GLN A 234 -1.44 12.68 -19.52
C GLN A 234 -2.74 11.90 -19.79
N LEU A 235 -2.73 10.59 -19.62
CA LEU A 235 -3.87 9.68 -19.76
C LEU A 235 -4.40 9.22 -18.40
N GLY A 236 -3.77 9.65 -17.32
CA GLY A 236 -4.11 9.28 -15.94
C GLY A 236 -5.33 9.99 -15.39
N ILE A 237 -5.53 9.86 -14.08
CA ILE A 237 -6.69 10.42 -13.36
C ILE A 237 -6.81 11.92 -13.68
N SER A 238 -7.97 12.30 -14.23
CA SER A 238 -8.19 13.61 -14.85
C SER A 238 -8.94 14.61 -13.96
N LYS A 239 -9.51 14.16 -12.82
CA LYS A 239 -10.25 14.99 -11.85
C LYS A 239 -10.32 14.32 -10.47
N PRO A 240 -10.46 15.09 -9.37
CA PRO A 240 -10.49 14.56 -7.99
C PRO A 240 -11.63 13.55 -7.73
N ALA A 241 -12.74 13.63 -8.44
CA ALA A 241 -13.86 12.70 -8.31
C ALA A 241 -13.54 11.27 -8.82
N ASP A 242 -12.42 11.10 -9.51
CA ASP A 242 -11.97 9.82 -10.06
C ASP A 242 -10.77 9.25 -9.31
N ASP A 243 -10.42 9.80 -8.13
CA ASP A 243 -9.42 9.24 -7.24
C ASP A 243 -9.70 7.77 -6.91
N PHE A 244 -8.66 6.96 -6.92
CA PHE A 244 -8.69 5.60 -6.38
C PHE A 244 -8.60 5.68 -4.86
N LYS A 245 -9.67 5.33 -4.18
CA LYS A 245 -9.79 5.40 -2.72
C LYS A 245 -10.20 4.05 -2.17
N SER A 246 -9.75 3.75 -0.95
CA SER A 246 -10.31 2.63 -0.19
C SER A 246 -11.79 2.90 0.16
N ALA A 247 -12.55 1.82 0.32
CA ALA A 247 -13.95 1.91 0.75
C ALA A 247 -14.05 1.53 2.23
N HIS A 248 -14.59 2.45 3.03
CA HIS A 248 -14.83 2.25 4.45
C HIS A 248 -16.25 2.66 4.83
N ASN A 249 -16.72 2.14 5.95
CA ASN A 249 -17.99 2.55 6.58
C ASN A 249 -17.86 2.46 8.11
N GLY A 250 -18.87 2.90 8.86
CA GLY A 250 -18.84 2.91 10.31
C GLY A 250 -19.00 1.53 10.99
N ALA A 251 -19.13 0.43 10.24
CA ALA A 251 -19.18 -0.92 10.82
C ALA A 251 -17.80 -1.32 11.37
N THR A 252 -17.78 -1.98 12.52
CA THR A 252 -16.54 -2.29 13.26
C THR A 252 -15.47 -3.02 12.43
N SER A 253 -15.87 -3.85 11.47
CA SER A 253 -14.97 -4.62 10.61
C SER A 253 -14.51 -3.87 9.36
N GLU A 254 -15.08 -2.70 9.06
CA GLU A 254 -14.91 -2.00 7.78
C GLU A 254 -14.48 -0.53 7.96
N ARG A 255 -14.11 -0.17 9.19
CA ARG A 255 -13.64 1.19 9.51
C ARG A 255 -12.27 1.47 8.90
N ASN A 256 -12.03 2.72 8.57
CA ASN A 256 -10.70 3.21 8.20
C ASN A 256 -9.64 2.81 9.22
N MET A 257 -8.52 2.26 8.78
CA MET A 257 -7.50 1.69 9.68
C MET A 257 -6.78 2.76 10.51
N TRP A 258 -6.60 3.95 9.97
CA TRP A 258 -6.02 5.08 10.70
C TRP A 258 -6.96 5.58 11.79
N ALA A 259 -8.26 5.70 11.50
CA ALA A 259 -9.27 6.05 12.50
C ALA A 259 -9.36 4.99 13.60
N GLN A 260 -9.36 3.71 13.25
CA GLN A 260 -9.32 2.61 14.21
C GLN A 260 -8.10 2.69 15.13
N PHE A 261 -6.93 2.96 14.57
CA PHE A 261 -5.70 3.09 15.34
C PHE A 261 -5.76 4.32 16.27
N GLN A 262 -6.09 5.49 15.76
CA GLN A 262 -6.12 6.74 16.52
C GLN A 262 -7.16 6.74 17.64
N THR A 263 -8.27 6.04 17.47
CA THR A 263 -9.31 5.89 18.51
C THR A 263 -9.04 4.74 19.49
N SER A 264 -7.99 3.94 19.26
CA SER A 264 -7.57 2.88 20.17
C SER A 264 -6.81 3.44 21.39
N SER A 265 -6.53 2.57 22.37
CA SER A 265 -5.67 2.91 23.52
C SER A 265 -4.22 3.26 23.14
N PHE A 266 -3.81 2.96 21.92
CA PHE A 266 -2.47 3.23 21.38
C PHE A 266 -2.43 4.45 20.45
N GLY A 267 -3.56 5.12 20.21
CA GLY A 267 -3.63 6.25 19.27
C GLY A 267 -2.70 7.41 19.60
N ASN A 268 -2.41 7.61 20.89
CA ASN A 268 -1.46 8.62 21.33
C ASN A 268 0.02 8.22 21.18
N ASP A 269 0.32 7.00 20.75
CA ASP A 269 1.70 6.56 20.52
C ASP A 269 2.28 7.11 19.22
N LEU A 270 1.38 7.47 18.27
CA LEU A 270 1.71 8.07 16.99
C LEU A 270 1.05 9.44 16.88
N VAL A 271 1.86 10.47 16.68
CA VAL A 271 1.45 11.89 16.69
C VAL A 271 1.94 12.61 15.43
N ALA A 272 1.59 13.88 15.27
CA ALA A 272 2.06 14.70 14.15
C ALA A 272 3.59 14.83 14.13
N GLY A 273 4.20 14.67 12.96
CA GLY A 273 5.61 14.91 12.70
C GLY A 273 5.88 16.40 12.41
N SER A 274 7.00 16.94 12.91
CA SER A 274 7.31 18.36 12.76
C SER A 274 7.53 18.79 11.31
N ILE A 275 8.12 17.94 10.47
CA ILE A 275 8.43 18.30 9.07
C ILE A 275 7.15 18.68 8.30
N LEU A 276 6.09 17.87 8.41
CA LEU A 276 4.85 18.15 7.70
C LEU A 276 4.10 19.35 8.31
N VAL A 277 3.99 19.38 9.64
CA VAL A 277 3.28 20.50 10.32
C VAL A 277 3.97 21.84 10.06
N ASP A 278 5.30 21.90 10.15
CA ASP A 278 6.06 23.14 9.93
C ASP A 278 5.95 23.58 8.47
N LEU A 279 6.04 22.63 7.51
CA LEU A 279 5.88 22.91 6.08
C LEU A 279 4.49 23.48 5.76
N MET A 280 3.43 22.84 6.27
CA MET A 280 2.06 23.28 6.05
C MET A 280 1.78 24.64 6.73
N THR A 281 2.29 24.82 7.95
CA THR A 281 2.16 26.10 8.68
C THR A 281 2.85 27.23 7.95
N ALA A 282 4.08 27.02 7.47
CA ALA A 282 4.85 28.02 6.72
C ALA A 282 4.17 28.44 5.41
N GLN A 283 3.42 27.51 4.80
CA GLN A 283 2.68 27.77 3.56
C GLN A 283 1.25 28.30 3.80
N GLY A 284 0.76 28.35 5.05
CA GLY A 284 -0.64 28.61 5.36
C GLY A 284 -1.58 27.60 4.70
N ASP A 285 -1.17 26.32 4.64
CA ASP A 285 -1.89 25.27 3.92
C ASP A 285 -3.24 24.96 4.59
N PRO A 286 -4.38 25.10 3.90
CA PRO A 286 -5.70 24.91 4.49
C PRO A 286 -6.02 23.45 4.87
N ARG A 287 -5.25 22.48 4.38
CA ARG A 287 -5.41 21.06 4.74
C ARG A 287 -4.90 20.72 6.15
N LEU A 288 -4.20 21.66 6.82
CA LEU A 288 -3.63 21.43 8.16
C LEU A 288 -4.66 20.93 9.20
N PRO A 289 -5.87 21.52 9.33
CA PRO A 289 -6.91 21.03 10.23
C PRO A 289 -7.53 19.69 9.79
N ASP A 290 -7.44 19.32 8.51
CA ASP A 290 -7.93 18.02 8.02
C ASP A 290 -6.95 16.90 8.40
N TYR A 291 -5.67 17.21 8.57
CA TYR A 291 -4.64 16.24 8.89
C TYR A 291 -4.40 16.08 10.39
N PHE A 292 -4.46 17.18 11.15
CA PHE A 292 -4.08 17.23 12.55
C PHE A 292 -5.10 17.94 13.42
N GLY A 293 -5.27 17.42 14.63
CA GLY A 293 -6.02 18.11 15.68
C GLY A 293 -5.19 19.19 16.36
N LEU A 294 -5.88 20.11 17.05
CA LEU A 294 -5.22 21.13 17.88
C LEU A 294 -4.51 20.47 19.08
N ASN A 295 -3.31 20.91 19.37
CA ASN A 295 -2.59 20.54 20.57
C ASN A 295 -3.22 21.19 21.84
N PRO A 296 -2.77 20.85 23.08
CA PRO A 296 -3.28 21.46 24.31
C PRO A 296 -3.21 22.98 24.38
N LYS A 297 -2.29 23.62 23.64
CA LYS A 297 -2.15 25.09 23.54
C LYS A 297 -3.07 25.71 22.48
N LYS A 298 -3.94 24.91 21.83
CA LYS A 298 -4.85 25.35 20.76
C LYS A 298 -4.12 25.86 19.51
N THR A 299 -2.98 25.28 19.22
CA THR A 299 -2.17 25.51 18.02
C THR A 299 -1.88 24.19 17.32
N TYR A 300 -1.19 24.23 16.19
CA TYR A 300 -0.63 23.05 15.54
C TYR A 300 0.87 22.98 15.81
N GLY A 301 1.38 21.77 16.06
CA GLY A 301 2.80 21.51 16.25
C GLY A 301 3.12 20.03 16.09
N GLY A 302 4.31 19.71 15.64
CA GLY A 302 4.76 18.35 15.42
C GLY A 302 5.93 17.96 16.32
N TYR A 303 6.08 16.66 16.58
CA TYR A 303 7.23 16.12 17.29
C TYR A 303 8.46 16.10 16.39
N ASN A 304 9.56 16.68 16.88
CA ASN A 304 10.84 16.66 16.18
C ASN A 304 11.66 15.44 16.57
N VAL A 305 11.77 14.49 15.64
CA VAL A 305 12.44 13.21 15.87
C VAL A 305 13.97 13.30 15.93
N THR A 306 14.54 14.39 15.40
CA THR A 306 15.98 14.61 15.43
C THR A 306 16.44 15.14 16.78
N THR A 307 15.77 16.18 17.29
CA THR A 307 16.13 16.83 18.57
C THR A 307 15.47 16.17 19.77
N GLN A 308 14.29 15.57 19.58
CA GLN A 308 13.46 14.95 20.61
C GLN A 308 13.12 15.89 21.79
N ALA A 309 13.14 17.18 21.54
CA ALA A 309 12.98 18.22 22.56
C ALA A 309 11.58 18.86 22.58
N THR A 310 10.62 18.35 21.79
CA THR A 310 9.28 18.91 21.71
C THR A 310 8.48 18.57 22.98
N ALA A 311 7.97 19.61 23.66
CA ALA A 311 7.12 19.40 24.83
C ALA A 311 5.76 18.79 24.41
N VAL A 312 5.23 17.86 25.21
CA VAL A 312 3.96 17.16 24.91
C VAL A 312 2.80 18.13 24.64
N ALA A 313 2.76 19.27 25.35
CA ALA A 313 1.72 20.30 25.16
C ALA A 313 1.79 21.00 23.78
N ASP A 314 2.88 20.85 23.04
CA ASP A 314 3.09 21.44 21.73
C ASP A 314 2.82 20.47 20.57
N ILE A 315 2.48 19.21 20.88
CA ILE A 315 2.32 18.16 19.87
C ILE A 315 0.85 17.97 19.53
N SER A 316 0.52 18.02 18.26
CA SER A 316 -0.80 17.76 17.72
C SER A 316 -1.06 16.25 17.54
N PRO A 317 -2.26 15.77 17.84
CA PRO A 317 -2.68 14.42 17.46
C PRO A 317 -2.91 14.33 15.94
N ILE A 318 -2.81 13.10 15.39
CA ILE A 318 -3.23 12.79 14.01
C ILE A 318 -4.75 12.55 14.01
N LEU A 319 -5.51 13.53 14.40
CA LEU A 319 -6.97 13.49 14.47
C LEU A 319 -7.52 14.73 13.78
N GLY A 320 -7.30 14.81 12.48
CA GLY A 320 -7.85 15.86 11.65
C GLY A 320 -9.34 15.65 11.41
N SER A 321 -10.06 16.76 11.33
CA SER A 321 -11.51 16.76 11.15
C SER A 321 -11.93 16.18 9.80
N GLY A 322 -12.81 15.17 9.82
CA GLY A 322 -13.33 14.54 8.62
C GLY A 322 -12.35 13.61 7.91
N ARG A 323 -11.27 13.19 8.59
CA ARG A 323 -10.30 12.25 8.07
C ARG A 323 -10.01 11.15 9.09
N THR A 324 -9.05 11.32 9.96
CA THR A 324 -8.65 10.31 10.95
C THR A 324 -9.57 10.24 12.17
N ASP A 325 -10.49 11.17 12.33
CA ASP A 325 -11.60 11.11 13.28
C ASP A 325 -12.88 10.47 12.70
N ASP A 326 -12.88 10.12 11.40
CA ASP A 326 -14.01 9.52 10.69
C ASP A 326 -13.74 8.05 10.34
N ASP A 327 -14.46 7.15 10.98
CA ASP A 327 -14.41 5.70 10.72
C ASP A 327 -14.76 5.35 9.26
N ALA A 328 -15.54 6.16 8.58
CA ALA A 328 -15.96 5.95 7.18
C ALA A 328 -15.09 6.70 6.16
N PHE A 329 -14.01 7.35 6.59
CA PHE A 329 -13.14 8.08 5.67
C PHE A 329 -12.51 7.15 4.64
N SER A 330 -12.73 7.45 3.35
CA SER A 330 -12.12 6.73 2.23
C SER A 330 -10.71 7.26 1.99
N GLN A 331 -9.69 6.44 2.30
CA GLN A 331 -8.28 6.83 2.17
C GLN A 331 -7.88 6.96 0.70
N PRO A 332 -7.34 8.12 0.27
CA PRO A 332 -6.80 8.30 -1.08
C PRO A 332 -5.53 7.45 -1.29
N ILE A 333 -5.48 6.68 -2.38
CA ILE A 333 -4.37 5.76 -2.71
C ILE A 333 -3.66 6.18 -4.00
N ILE A 334 -4.41 6.40 -5.08
CA ILE A 334 -3.90 6.99 -6.33
C ILE A 334 -4.82 8.17 -6.64
N THR A 335 -4.27 9.37 -6.77
CA THR A 335 -5.09 10.57 -6.81
C THR A 335 -4.82 11.45 -8.03
N TYR A 336 -5.77 12.31 -8.30
CA TYR A 336 -5.63 13.39 -9.27
C TYR A 336 -4.47 14.33 -8.90
N ASP A 337 -4.38 14.72 -7.62
CA ASP A 337 -3.28 15.56 -7.14
C ASP A 337 -1.92 14.94 -7.43
N GLU A 338 -1.76 13.66 -7.11
CA GLU A 338 -0.55 12.92 -7.44
C GLU A 338 -0.28 12.93 -8.94
N ASN A 339 -1.30 12.64 -9.76
CA ASN A 339 -1.15 12.61 -11.22
C ASN A 339 -0.70 13.97 -11.77
N GLN A 340 -1.28 15.08 -11.28
CA GLN A 340 -0.85 16.43 -11.65
C GLN A 340 0.59 16.71 -11.20
N LEU A 341 0.98 16.22 -10.03
CA LEU A 341 2.35 16.42 -9.52
C LEU A 341 3.37 15.51 -10.20
N ILE A 342 2.98 14.34 -10.72
CA ILE A 342 3.80 13.56 -11.67
C ILE A 342 4.00 14.35 -12.97
N LEU A 343 2.95 14.94 -13.53
CA LEU A 343 3.06 15.81 -14.71
C LEU A 343 3.98 17.00 -14.46
N ALA A 344 3.87 17.64 -13.28
CA ALA A 344 4.74 18.76 -12.89
C ALA A 344 6.20 18.34 -12.80
N GLU A 345 6.49 17.24 -12.10
CA GLU A 345 7.85 16.74 -11.93
C GLU A 345 8.49 16.32 -13.26
N ALA A 346 7.79 15.51 -14.05
CA ALA A 346 8.30 15.07 -15.34
C ALA A 346 8.54 16.25 -16.30
N SER A 347 7.62 17.23 -16.34
CA SER A 347 7.78 18.44 -17.13
C SER A 347 8.95 19.30 -16.64
N PHE A 348 9.15 19.39 -15.32
CA PHE A 348 10.30 20.09 -14.74
C PHE A 348 11.63 19.47 -15.18
N LYS A 349 11.73 18.15 -15.07
CA LYS A 349 12.95 17.41 -15.41
C LYS A 349 13.27 17.42 -16.90
N LEU A 350 12.26 17.41 -17.75
CA LEU A 350 12.42 17.38 -19.21
C LEU A 350 12.58 18.77 -19.83
N THR A 351 11.87 19.77 -19.32
CA THR A 351 11.69 21.07 -19.99
C THR A 351 11.99 22.26 -19.08
N GLY A 352 11.81 22.09 -17.76
CA GLY A 352 12.09 23.12 -16.76
C GLY A 352 10.85 23.74 -16.12
N ALA A 353 11.10 24.73 -15.27
CA ALA A 353 10.09 25.33 -14.38
C ALA A 353 8.84 25.85 -15.07
N ALA A 354 8.98 26.51 -16.23
CA ALA A 354 7.84 27.07 -16.96
C ALA A 354 6.84 26.00 -17.44
N ALA A 355 7.33 24.80 -17.81
CA ALA A 355 6.48 23.69 -18.21
C ALA A 355 5.81 22.98 -17.00
N ALA A 356 6.45 23.00 -15.85
CA ALA A 356 5.93 22.40 -14.61
C ALA A 356 4.85 23.27 -13.94
N ALA A 357 4.98 24.59 -14.03
CA ALA A 357 4.15 25.55 -13.29
C ALA A 357 2.63 25.34 -13.48
N PRO A 358 2.08 25.09 -14.68
CA PRO A 358 0.65 24.87 -14.86
C PRO A 358 0.13 23.71 -14.00
N PHE A 359 0.82 22.56 -14.01
CA PHE A 359 0.40 21.36 -13.30
C PHE A 359 0.47 21.54 -11.78
N LEU A 360 1.58 22.05 -11.26
CA LEU A 360 1.71 22.39 -9.84
C LEU A 360 0.62 23.36 -9.39
N ASN A 361 0.38 24.42 -10.17
CA ASN A 361 -0.57 25.46 -9.80
C ASN A 361 -2.03 24.98 -9.91
N THR A 362 -2.31 23.96 -10.70
CA THR A 362 -3.63 23.31 -10.71
C THR A 362 -3.96 22.72 -9.33
N VAL A 363 -3.02 21.93 -8.75
CA VAL A 363 -3.19 21.37 -7.40
C VAL A 363 -3.28 22.50 -6.36
N ARG A 364 -2.39 23.47 -6.42
CA ARG A 364 -2.37 24.59 -5.47
C ARG A 364 -3.68 25.39 -5.49
N ALA A 365 -4.26 25.59 -6.67
CA ALA A 365 -5.53 26.32 -6.83
C ALA A 365 -6.73 25.60 -6.19
N GLU A 366 -6.76 24.27 -6.18
CA GLU A 366 -7.80 23.49 -5.49
C GLU A 366 -7.88 23.81 -4.00
N TYR A 367 -6.74 24.11 -3.40
CA TYR A 367 -6.60 24.46 -2.00
C TYR A 367 -6.48 25.98 -1.77
N GLY A 368 -6.82 26.82 -2.75
CA GLY A 368 -6.77 28.29 -2.62
C GLY A 368 -5.37 28.85 -2.37
N LYS A 369 -4.30 28.10 -2.67
CA LYS A 369 -2.91 28.53 -2.46
C LYS A 369 -2.43 29.41 -3.63
N ALA A 370 -1.58 30.38 -3.33
CA ALA A 370 -1.00 31.25 -4.35
C ALA A 370 -0.19 30.46 -5.39
N ALA A 371 -0.30 30.86 -6.65
CA ALA A 371 0.48 30.27 -7.74
C ALA A 371 1.98 30.56 -7.61
N ILE A 372 2.81 29.60 -8.05
CA ILE A 372 4.27 29.74 -8.16
C ILE A 372 4.61 29.83 -9.65
N ALA A 373 5.09 30.99 -10.10
CA ALA A 373 5.37 31.25 -11.52
C ALA A 373 6.59 30.47 -12.04
N THR A 374 7.60 30.29 -11.19
CA THR A 374 8.85 29.59 -11.52
C THR A 374 9.16 28.57 -10.42
N PRO A 375 8.45 27.44 -10.38
CA PRO A 375 8.64 26.45 -9.33
C PRO A 375 10.02 25.78 -9.42
N THR A 376 10.57 25.46 -8.26
CA THR A 376 11.70 24.55 -8.12
C THR A 376 11.21 23.11 -8.01
N LEU A 377 12.12 22.13 -8.12
CA LEU A 377 11.79 20.75 -7.82
C LEU A 377 11.31 20.61 -6.36
N ALA A 378 11.90 21.34 -5.43
CA ALA A 378 11.49 21.32 -4.03
C ALA A 378 10.04 21.81 -3.83
N ASP A 379 9.59 22.83 -4.58
CA ASP A 379 8.18 23.27 -4.52
C ASP A 379 7.23 22.17 -4.96
N ILE A 380 7.56 21.44 -6.02
CA ILE A 380 6.76 20.32 -6.55
C ILE A 380 6.72 19.16 -5.54
N MET A 381 7.90 18.76 -5.04
CA MET A 381 7.98 17.63 -4.10
C MET A 381 7.39 17.94 -2.73
N ASN A 382 7.50 19.20 -2.26
CA ASN A 382 6.82 19.63 -1.04
C ASN A 382 5.30 19.60 -1.19
N GLU A 383 4.76 20.04 -2.32
CA GLU A 383 3.31 19.93 -2.59
C GLU A 383 2.88 18.47 -2.64
N LYS A 384 3.67 17.59 -3.30
CA LYS A 384 3.40 16.16 -3.39
C LYS A 384 3.47 15.48 -2.02
N TYR A 385 4.45 15.82 -1.19
CA TYR A 385 4.58 15.33 0.17
C TYR A 385 3.38 15.70 1.07
N ILE A 386 2.82 16.91 0.90
CA ILE A 386 1.58 17.31 1.60
C ILE A 386 0.38 16.53 1.06
N ALA A 387 0.22 16.45 -0.27
CA ALA A 387 -0.90 15.77 -0.91
C ALA A 387 -0.98 14.28 -0.56
N LEU A 388 0.18 13.64 -0.39
CA LEU A 388 0.32 12.21 -0.08
C LEU A 388 0.43 11.93 1.43
N PHE A 389 -0.26 12.69 2.29
CA PHE A 389 -0.32 12.39 3.72
C PHE A 389 -0.86 10.98 3.97
N GLN A 390 -0.12 10.18 4.78
CA GLN A 390 -0.43 8.77 5.09
C GLN A 390 -0.37 7.82 3.88
N ASN A 391 0.30 8.20 2.81
CA ASN A 391 0.47 7.38 1.61
C ASN A 391 1.93 6.91 1.49
N ILE A 392 2.11 5.63 1.19
CA ILE A 392 3.44 5.01 1.08
C ILE A 392 4.30 5.61 -0.03
N GLU A 393 3.69 6.23 -1.04
CA GLU A 393 4.39 6.84 -2.16
C GLU A 393 5.32 7.98 -1.74
N THR A 394 5.05 8.63 -0.60
CA THR A 394 5.96 9.63 -0.02
C THR A 394 7.37 9.08 0.21
N TRP A 395 7.51 7.80 0.55
CA TRP A 395 8.80 7.17 0.76
C TRP A 395 9.53 6.91 -0.56
N ASN A 396 8.83 6.48 -1.59
CA ASN A 396 9.39 6.28 -2.92
C ASN A 396 9.89 7.62 -3.50
N ASP A 397 9.11 8.67 -3.35
CA ASP A 397 9.48 10.02 -3.77
C ASP A 397 10.71 10.53 -3.01
N TYR A 398 10.76 10.35 -1.69
CA TYR A 398 11.92 10.72 -0.89
C TYR A 398 13.18 9.94 -1.31
N LYS A 399 13.08 8.62 -1.46
CA LYS A 399 14.21 7.76 -1.84
C LYS A 399 14.89 8.23 -3.14
N ARG A 400 14.11 8.69 -4.12
CA ARG A 400 14.64 9.10 -5.44
C ARG A 400 14.95 10.59 -5.56
N THR A 401 14.41 11.48 -4.71
CA THR A 401 14.58 12.94 -4.83
C THR A 401 15.29 13.57 -3.63
N CYS A 402 15.32 12.89 -2.50
CA CYS A 402 15.74 13.41 -1.20
C CYS A 402 14.94 14.64 -0.74
N LEU A 403 13.70 14.76 -1.18
CA LEU A 403 12.80 15.86 -0.86
C LEU A 403 11.48 15.37 -0.24
N PRO A 404 10.92 16.10 0.75
CA PRO A 404 11.52 17.28 1.41
C PRO A 404 12.82 16.92 2.13
N VAL A 405 13.65 17.91 2.41
CA VAL A 405 14.89 17.69 3.17
C VAL A 405 14.54 17.18 4.57
N MET A 406 15.04 16.01 4.90
CA MET A 406 14.81 15.36 6.20
C MET A 406 16.13 14.87 6.79
N HIS A 407 16.19 14.84 8.11
CA HIS A 407 17.33 14.28 8.83
C HIS A 407 16.93 12.97 9.51
N PRO A 408 17.80 11.95 9.49
CA PRO A 408 17.54 10.70 10.20
C PRO A 408 17.28 10.93 11.69
N ALA A 409 16.37 10.14 12.27
CA ALA A 409 16.09 10.24 13.68
C ALA A 409 17.31 9.92 14.54
N ARG A 410 17.49 10.63 15.66
CA ARG A 410 18.55 10.39 16.67
C ARG A 410 19.95 10.22 16.09
N SER A 411 20.32 11.05 15.14
CA SER A 411 21.66 11.03 14.52
C SER A 411 22.04 9.68 13.89
N LYS A 412 21.09 8.92 13.41
CA LYS A 412 21.36 7.79 12.51
C LYS A 412 21.96 8.26 11.19
N ALA A 413 22.68 7.38 10.51
CA ALA A 413 23.39 7.77 9.28
C ALA A 413 22.45 8.05 8.10
N VAL A 414 21.37 7.28 7.99
CA VAL A 414 20.39 7.37 6.90
C VAL A 414 18.99 6.96 7.38
N ILE A 415 17.96 7.41 6.67
CA ILE A 415 16.62 6.81 6.75
C ILE A 415 16.65 5.54 5.92
N PRO A 416 16.17 4.39 6.46
CA PRO A 416 16.17 3.14 5.70
C PRO A 416 15.41 3.25 4.38
N GLY A 417 15.90 2.55 3.35
CA GLY A 417 15.28 2.54 2.01
C GLY A 417 14.49 1.25 1.71
N ARG A 418 14.43 0.32 2.67
CA ARG A 418 13.73 -0.97 2.54
C ARG A 418 13.31 -1.52 3.91
N LEU A 419 12.46 -2.54 3.92
CA LEU A 419 12.21 -3.38 5.09
C LEU A 419 12.96 -4.72 4.95
N PHE A 420 13.07 -5.46 6.06
CA PHE A 420 13.50 -6.88 6.03
C PHE A 420 12.41 -7.73 5.37
N TYR A 421 12.81 -8.76 4.63
CA TYR A 421 11.88 -9.81 4.20
C TYR A 421 11.20 -10.46 5.41
N GLY A 422 10.02 -11.05 5.18
CA GLY A 422 9.28 -11.70 6.26
C GLY A 422 10.05 -12.87 6.88
N GLN A 423 9.97 -13.01 8.19
CA GLN A 423 10.64 -14.09 8.92
C GLN A 423 10.21 -15.47 8.43
N THR A 424 8.94 -15.64 8.13
CA THR A 424 8.41 -16.91 7.59
C THR A 424 9.04 -17.23 6.24
N GLU A 425 9.20 -16.24 5.36
CA GLU A 425 9.87 -16.40 4.06
C GLU A 425 11.33 -16.80 4.25
N GLU A 426 12.07 -16.14 5.16
CA GLU A 426 13.47 -16.52 5.48
C GLU A 426 13.61 -17.95 5.97
N GLN A 427 12.61 -18.46 6.70
CA GLN A 427 12.63 -19.81 7.25
C GLN A 427 12.20 -20.90 6.27
N THR A 428 11.38 -20.57 5.27
CA THR A 428 10.74 -21.55 4.39
C THR A 428 11.26 -21.54 2.97
N ASN A 429 11.77 -20.40 2.48
CA ASN A 429 12.32 -20.25 1.14
C ASN A 429 13.84 -20.04 1.17
N PRO A 430 14.65 -21.04 0.80
CA PRO A 430 16.11 -20.95 0.82
C PRO A 430 16.68 -19.92 -0.17
N ASN A 431 15.85 -19.38 -1.07
CA ASN A 431 16.24 -18.32 -2.00
C ASN A 431 16.16 -16.92 -1.38
N THR A 432 15.60 -16.78 -0.16
CA THR A 432 15.51 -15.50 0.53
C THR A 432 16.90 -15.02 0.95
N PRO A 433 17.29 -13.77 0.65
CA PRO A 433 18.52 -13.20 1.18
C PRO A 433 18.50 -13.22 2.71
N SER A 434 19.64 -13.60 3.33
CA SER A 434 19.75 -13.63 4.80
C SER A 434 19.63 -12.23 5.41
N SER A 435 19.29 -12.15 6.71
CA SER A 435 19.19 -10.88 7.43
C SER A 435 20.46 -10.02 7.35
N ASP A 436 21.66 -10.65 7.31
CA ASP A 436 22.93 -9.94 7.14
C ASP A 436 23.05 -9.27 5.76
N GLN A 437 22.43 -9.88 4.74
CA GLN A 437 22.38 -9.35 3.37
C GLN A 437 21.30 -8.26 3.19
N GLN A 438 20.52 -7.98 4.23
CA GLN A 438 19.40 -7.04 4.21
C GLN A 438 19.62 -5.82 5.14
N ASN A 439 20.86 -5.53 5.52
CA ASN A 439 21.15 -4.43 6.45
C ASN A 439 20.49 -3.12 6.01
N LEU A 440 19.57 -2.60 6.83
CA LEU A 440 18.71 -1.44 6.52
C LEU A 440 19.48 -0.15 6.20
N PHE A 441 20.72 -0.03 6.68
CA PHE A 441 21.52 1.20 6.53
C PHE A 441 22.53 1.15 5.38
N THR A 442 22.81 -0.04 4.86
CA THR A 442 23.84 -0.24 3.83
C THR A 442 23.31 -0.92 2.56
N VAL A 443 22.22 -1.68 2.66
CA VAL A 443 21.62 -2.37 1.52
C VAL A 443 20.43 -1.55 1.00
N ARG A 444 20.44 -1.27 -0.29
CA ARG A 444 19.42 -0.48 -0.97
C ARG A 444 18.69 -1.33 -2.01
N ASN A 445 17.46 -0.97 -2.31
CA ASN A 445 16.73 -1.53 -3.43
C ASN A 445 17.35 -1.07 -4.76
N ALA A 446 17.19 -1.86 -5.82
CA ALA A 446 17.84 -1.58 -7.11
C ALA A 446 17.41 -0.26 -7.75
N ASN A 447 16.18 0.20 -7.47
CA ASN A 447 15.65 1.48 -7.95
C ASN A 447 16.08 2.69 -7.10
N ASP A 448 16.83 2.46 -6.03
CA ASP A 448 17.27 3.46 -5.06
C ASP A 448 18.75 3.25 -4.75
N PRO A 449 19.63 3.53 -5.72
CA PRO A 449 21.06 3.16 -5.65
C PRO A 449 21.88 3.98 -4.66
N ALA A 450 21.40 5.15 -4.25
CA ALA A 450 22.09 6.05 -3.34
C ALA A 450 21.21 6.50 -2.19
N ALA A 451 21.76 6.51 -0.97
CA ALA A 451 21.06 7.08 0.18
C ALA A 451 20.99 8.60 0.08
N CYS A 452 19.91 9.17 0.59
CA CYS A 452 19.85 10.61 0.77
C CYS A 452 20.87 11.07 1.82
N PRO A 453 21.50 12.24 1.64
CA PRO A 453 22.42 12.79 2.64
C PRO A 453 21.70 13.05 3.95
N PRO A 454 22.41 12.90 5.10
CA PRO A 454 21.84 13.10 6.43
C PRO A 454 21.51 14.55 6.74
#